data_a5bf401feec301fec614838842c31eae
#
_entry.id   a5bf401feec301fec614838842c31eae
#
_cell.length_a   1.000
_cell.length_b   1.000
_cell.length_c   1.000
_cell.angle_alpha   90.00
_cell.angle_beta   90.00
_cell.angle_gamma   90.00
#
_symmetry.space_group_name_H-M   'P 1'
#
loop_
_entity.id
_entity.type
_entity.pdbx_description
1 polymer ?
#
loop_
_entity_poly.entity_id
_entity_poly.type
_entity_poly.pdbx_seq_one_letter_code
_entity_poly.pdbx_strand_id
1 'polypeptide(L)'
;MNKKSLNIRMAKGGLFVIPVATVILLFSFSVKRYTNDVWNQLGLSQEKGIESIKQSFLQGYLYSYGAKTAKNIVAGEKAAVAKDLLTYTKQYINSEEFKKEYEKSRQGTKPMEPSRKTAKTKEEIRKEKIAELEKSIKDVEKNMPSFTPEVKKVMEPLLETQKNTLKDYKDPNSEMIEMMAQGEKMSVENDWKYYNEQVKKWEEEYPANANVFVKRRLQQYLDIVGTVDFSAALKDVNGKKKFVNAAYEYKPADWKKVYRAGKEVNDVAKPFVSGWIKELQ
;
A
#
# COMPACT_ATOMS: atom_id res chain seq x y z
N MET A 1 -83.87 29.25 -0.82
CA MET A 1 -82.87 29.27 0.23
C MET A 1 -81.60 28.54 -0.30
N ASN A 2 -80.61 29.31 -0.81
CA ASN A 2 -79.41 28.79 -1.46
C ASN A 2 -78.29 28.66 -0.46
N LYS A 3 -77.79 27.45 -0.23
CA LYS A 3 -76.56 27.22 0.47
C LYS A 3 -75.44 27.30 -0.53
N LYS A 4 -74.59 28.37 -0.45
CA LYS A 4 -73.32 28.49 -1.16
C LYS A 4 -72.29 27.67 -0.40
N SER A 5 -71.79 26.63 -1.03
CA SER A 5 -70.63 25.88 -0.55
C SER A 5 -69.33 26.65 -0.91
N LEU A 6 -68.51 26.91 0.10
CA LEU A 6 -67.25 27.58 0.00
C LEU A 6 -66.16 26.55 -0.38
N ASN A 7 -65.74 26.56 -1.63
CA ASN A 7 -64.60 25.76 -2.10
C ASN A 7 -63.28 26.42 -1.71
N ILE A 8 -62.62 25.89 -0.69
CA ILE A 8 -61.25 26.25 -0.35
C ILE A 8 -60.33 25.52 -1.34
N ARG A 9 -59.78 26.27 -2.28
CA ARG A 9 -58.69 25.80 -3.12
C ARG A 9 -57.41 25.77 -2.27
N MET A 10 -56.94 24.56 -1.93
CA MET A 10 -55.59 24.39 -1.43
C MET A 10 -54.57 24.74 -2.54
N ALA A 11 -53.81 25.76 -2.30
CA ALA A 11 -52.64 26.09 -3.10
C ALA A 11 -51.61 24.95 -2.89
N LYS A 12 -51.34 24.18 -3.91
CA LYS A 12 -50.24 23.23 -3.96
C LYS A 12 -48.94 24.04 -3.95
N GLY A 13 -48.26 24.09 -2.80
CA GLY A 13 -46.90 24.58 -2.68
C GLY A 13 -46.00 23.70 -3.56
N GLY A 14 -45.66 24.22 -4.73
CA GLY A 14 -44.64 23.63 -5.56
C GLY A 14 -43.30 23.72 -4.84
N LEU A 15 -42.82 22.58 -4.34
CA LEU A 15 -41.41 22.45 -3.90
C LEU A 15 -40.56 22.66 -5.15
N PHE A 16 -39.88 23.82 -5.22
CA PHE A 16 -38.82 24.05 -6.20
C PHE A 16 -37.68 23.13 -5.83
N VAL A 17 -37.70 21.90 -6.31
CA VAL A 17 -36.53 21.03 -6.37
C VAL A 17 -35.69 21.64 -7.49
N ILE A 18 -34.80 22.60 -7.14
CA ILE A 18 -33.69 23.00 -8.00
C ILE A 18 -32.88 21.73 -8.19
N PRO A 19 -32.78 21.21 -9.41
CA PRO A 19 -32.08 19.94 -9.61
C PRO A 19 -30.63 20.15 -9.25
N VAL A 20 -30.21 19.52 -8.14
CA VAL A 20 -28.79 19.39 -7.72
C VAL A 20 -27.92 18.93 -8.90
N ALA A 21 -28.53 18.21 -9.86
CA ALA A 21 -27.91 17.85 -11.13
C ALA A 21 -27.37 19.02 -11.96
N THR A 22 -28.02 20.19 -11.93
CA THR A 22 -27.58 21.36 -12.72
C THR A 22 -26.33 21.99 -12.12
N VAL A 23 -26.20 21.98 -10.80
CA VAL A 23 -24.99 22.47 -10.11
C VAL A 23 -23.81 21.51 -10.34
N ILE A 24 -24.06 20.20 -10.34
CA ILE A 24 -23.05 19.18 -10.63
C ILE A 24 -22.56 19.29 -12.08
N LEU A 25 -23.45 19.57 -13.02
CA LEU A 25 -23.08 19.76 -14.44
C LEU A 25 -22.28 21.04 -14.67
N LEU A 26 -22.59 22.14 -13.99
CA LEU A 26 -21.82 23.38 -14.10
C LEU A 26 -20.42 23.24 -13.49
N PHE A 27 -20.27 22.51 -12.39
CA PHE A 27 -18.97 22.19 -11.83
C PHE A 27 -18.15 21.26 -12.75
N SER A 28 -18.82 20.27 -13.40
CA SER A 28 -18.14 19.38 -14.34
C SER A 28 -17.66 20.10 -15.62
N PHE A 29 -18.41 21.09 -16.12
CA PHE A 29 -17.99 21.89 -17.28
C PHE A 29 -16.84 22.84 -16.96
N SER A 30 -16.81 23.44 -15.78
CA SER A 30 -15.70 24.29 -15.34
C SER A 30 -14.43 23.47 -15.11
N VAL A 31 -14.55 22.31 -14.47
CA VAL A 31 -13.45 21.36 -14.23
C VAL A 31 -12.86 20.87 -15.57
N LYS A 32 -13.70 20.50 -16.56
CA LYS A 32 -13.23 20.02 -17.86
C LYS A 32 -12.44 21.08 -18.65
N ARG A 33 -12.78 22.35 -18.53
CA ARG A 33 -12.07 23.44 -19.23
C ARG A 33 -10.70 23.73 -18.60
N TYR A 34 -10.60 23.74 -17.26
CA TYR A 34 -9.34 23.94 -16.56
C TYR A 34 -8.39 22.75 -16.67
N THR A 35 -8.91 21.53 -16.64
CA THR A 35 -8.10 20.32 -16.68
C THR A 35 -7.43 20.05 -18.02
N ASN A 36 -8.10 20.32 -19.13
CA ASN A 36 -7.47 20.14 -20.45
C ASN A 36 -6.29 21.09 -20.68
N ASP A 37 -6.33 22.29 -20.10
CA ASP A 37 -5.28 23.27 -20.28
C ASP A 37 -4.02 22.89 -19.47
N VAL A 38 -4.16 22.48 -18.22
CA VAL A 38 -3.01 22.08 -17.37
C VAL A 38 -2.28 20.85 -17.92
N TRP A 39 -3.01 19.88 -18.45
CA TRP A 39 -2.39 18.69 -19.03
C TRP A 39 -1.65 18.99 -20.32
N ASN A 40 -2.22 19.83 -21.18
CA ASN A 40 -1.58 20.30 -22.40
C ASN A 40 -0.30 21.09 -22.11
N GLN A 41 -0.32 21.99 -21.12
CA GLN A 41 0.84 22.74 -20.68
C GLN A 41 1.96 21.83 -20.15
N LEU A 42 1.60 20.74 -19.46
CA LEU A 42 2.54 19.74 -18.98
C LEU A 42 3.00 18.74 -20.07
N GLY A 43 2.34 18.76 -21.25
CA GLY A 43 2.59 17.76 -22.31
C GLY A 43 2.22 16.36 -21.95
N LEU A 44 1.15 16.19 -21.14
CA LEU A 44 0.61 14.94 -20.66
C LEU A 44 -0.80 14.72 -21.17
N SER A 45 -1.21 13.46 -21.35
CA SER A 45 -2.63 13.14 -21.36
C SER A 45 -3.19 13.18 -19.92
N GLN A 46 -4.47 13.48 -19.77
CA GLN A 46 -5.15 13.47 -18.47
C GLN A 46 -4.98 12.14 -17.75
N GLU A 47 -5.10 11.01 -18.47
CA GLU A 47 -4.94 9.65 -17.91
C GLU A 47 -3.55 9.44 -17.30
N LYS A 48 -2.49 9.84 -18.01
CA LYS A 48 -1.12 9.78 -17.48
C LYS A 48 -0.92 10.68 -16.28
N GLY A 49 -1.56 11.85 -16.30
CA GLY A 49 -1.55 12.78 -15.17
C GLY A 49 -2.21 12.17 -13.93
N ILE A 50 -3.41 11.61 -14.08
CA ILE A 50 -4.14 10.91 -13.01
C ILE A 50 -3.33 9.76 -12.46
N GLU A 51 -2.77 8.93 -13.34
CA GLU A 51 -1.94 7.80 -12.92
C GLU A 51 -0.71 8.26 -12.12
N SER A 52 -0.04 9.32 -12.57
CA SER A 52 1.11 9.90 -11.85
C SER A 52 0.72 10.43 -10.46
N ILE A 53 -0.43 11.10 -10.34
CA ILE A 53 -0.97 11.57 -9.06
C ILE A 53 -1.26 10.36 -8.16
N LYS A 54 -2.00 9.38 -8.66
CA LYS A 54 -2.35 8.15 -7.93
C LYS A 54 -1.11 7.45 -7.38
N GLN A 55 -0.13 7.19 -8.25
CA GLN A 55 1.11 6.54 -7.86
C GLN A 55 1.93 7.36 -6.85
N SER A 56 1.94 8.68 -6.98
CA SER A 56 2.62 9.54 -6.00
C SER A 56 2.06 9.38 -4.60
N PHE A 57 0.75 9.32 -4.47
CA PHE A 57 0.11 9.12 -3.16
C PHE A 57 0.26 7.69 -2.66
N LEU A 58 -0.06 6.68 -3.48
CA LEU A 58 -0.03 5.29 -3.04
C LEU A 58 1.38 4.84 -2.64
N GLN A 59 2.41 5.26 -3.37
CA GLN A 59 3.78 4.81 -3.14
C GLN A 59 4.67 5.81 -2.38
N GLY A 60 4.20 7.04 -2.19
CA GLY A 60 4.92 8.07 -1.43
C GLY A 60 6.13 8.67 -2.16
N TYR A 61 6.17 8.61 -3.49
CA TYR A 61 7.21 9.24 -4.30
C TYR A 61 6.61 10.33 -5.18
N LEU A 62 7.37 11.40 -5.45
CA LEU A 62 6.97 12.41 -6.40
C LEU A 62 7.19 11.90 -7.83
N TYR A 63 6.14 11.44 -8.47
CA TYR A 63 6.18 11.02 -9.87
C TYR A 63 6.02 12.21 -10.80
N SER A 64 6.84 12.28 -11.86
CA SER A 64 6.79 13.32 -12.88
C SER A 64 6.86 12.72 -14.29
N TYR A 65 6.34 11.52 -14.46
CA TYR A 65 6.45 10.78 -15.71
C TYR A 65 5.80 11.54 -16.88
N GLY A 66 6.62 11.81 -17.89
CA GLY A 66 6.18 12.32 -19.16
C GLY A 66 5.89 13.83 -19.22
N ALA A 67 6.01 14.56 -18.10
CA ALA A 67 5.85 16.04 -18.10
C ALA A 67 7.05 16.73 -18.80
N LYS A 68 7.25 16.41 -20.09
CA LYS A 68 8.42 16.84 -20.87
C LYS A 68 8.44 18.35 -21.10
N THR A 69 7.27 18.97 -21.17
CA THR A 69 7.10 20.41 -21.45
C THR A 69 7.11 21.26 -20.19
N ALA A 70 7.01 20.66 -18.99
CA ALA A 70 7.03 21.39 -17.72
C ALA A 70 8.26 22.32 -17.56
N LYS A 71 9.41 21.95 -18.13
CA LYS A 71 10.62 22.78 -18.17
C LYS A 71 10.49 24.03 -19.06
N ASN A 72 9.55 24.01 -20.01
CA ASN A 72 9.34 25.11 -20.97
C ASN A 72 8.28 26.13 -20.49
N ILE A 73 7.62 25.84 -19.35
CA ILE A 73 6.69 26.77 -18.72
C ILE A 73 7.46 28.04 -18.34
N VAL A 74 7.00 29.16 -18.81
CA VAL A 74 7.64 30.48 -18.60
C VAL A 74 7.65 30.79 -17.09
N ALA A 75 8.74 31.42 -16.63
CA ALA A 75 8.80 31.93 -15.27
C ALA A 75 7.63 32.96 -15.08
N GLY A 76 6.93 32.84 -13.94
CA GLY A 76 5.70 33.61 -13.68
C GLY A 76 4.41 32.85 -14.00
N GLU A 77 4.41 31.90 -14.93
CA GLU A 77 3.25 31.02 -15.21
C GLU A 77 3.27 29.74 -14.37
N LYS A 78 4.44 29.30 -13.87
CA LYS A 78 4.60 28.07 -13.09
C LYS A 78 3.74 28.06 -11.83
N ALA A 79 3.58 29.19 -11.17
CA ALA A 79 2.74 29.33 -9.99
C ALA A 79 1.26 29.06 -10.31
N ALA A 80 0.74 29.57 -11.42
CA ALA A 80 -0.64 29.36 -11.87
C ALA A 80 -0.86 27.89 -12.23
N VAL A 81 0.04 27.31 -13.07
CA VAL A 81 0.00 25.89 -13.45
C VAL A 81 0.05 24.98 -12.22
N ALA A 82 0.91 25.30 -11.25
CA ALA A 82 1.01 24.55 -10.01
C ALA A 82 -0.28 24.62 -9.19
N LYS A 83 -0.93 25.77 -9.10
CA LYS A 83 -2.20 25.96 -8.41
C LYS A 83 -3.32 25.13 -9.05
N ASP A 84 -3.41 25.14 -10.38
CA ASP A 84 -4.43 24.38 -11.11
C ASP A 84 -4.20 22.87 -10.95
N LEU A 85 -2.94 22.42 -11.06
CA LEU A 85 -2.57 21.01 -10.81
C LEU A 85 -2.89 20.57 -9.39
N LEU A 86 -2.58 21.40 -8.39
CA LEU A 86 -2.89 21.10 -6.98
C LEU A 86 -4.39 21.04 -6.72
N THR A 87 -5.17 21.94 -7.34
CA THR A 87 -6.63 21.93 -7.25
C THR A 87 -7.20 20.65 -7.84
N TYR A 88 -6.73 20.26 -9.03
CA TYR A 88 -7.11 19.00 -9.64
C TYR A 88 -6.71 17.79 -8.79
N THR A 89 -5.46 17.78 -8.30
CA THR A 89 -4.95 16.71 -7.42
C THR A 89 -5.83 16.53 -6.20
N LYS A 90 -6.19 17.63 -5.53
CA LYS A 90 -7.08 17.59 -4.36
C LYS A 90 -8.45 17.03 -4.70
N GLN A 91 -9.04 17.42 -5.83
CA GLN A 91 -10.34 16.91 -6.28
C GLN A 91 -10.29 15.40 -6.55
N TYR A 92 -9.27 14.95 -7.27
CA TYR A 92 -9.10 13.52 -7.57
C TYR A 92 -8.85 12.69 -6.30
N ILE A 93 -7.94 13.11 -5.44
CA ILE A 93 -7.59 12.39 -4.20
C ILE A 93 -8.77 12.33 -3.21
N ASN A 94 -9.64 13.33 -3.21
CA ASN A 94 -10.86 13.32 -2.39
C ASN A 94 -12.02 12.53 -3.03
N SER A 95 -11.87 12.04 -4.27
CA SER A 95 -12.91 11.32 -4.98
C SER A 95 -13.12 9.89 -4.46
N GLU A 96 -14.31 9.35 -4.68
CA GLU A 96 -14.61 7.95 -4.39
C GLU A 96 -13.79 6.98 -5.25
N GLU A 97 -13.36 7.42 -6.45
CA GLU A 97 -12.47 6.66 -7.32
C GLU A 97 -11.13 6.41 -6.64
N PHE A 98 -10.48 7.46 -6.14
CA PHE A 98 -9.20 7.32 -5.43
C PHE A 98 -9.34 6.49 -4.15
N LYS A 99 -10.42 6.68 -3.38
CA LYS A 99 -10.66 5.88 -2.17
C LYS A 99 -10.76 4.38 -2.46
N LYS A 100 -11.41 4.01 -3.57
CA LYS A 100 -11.48 2.61 -4.03
C LYS A 100 -10.10 2.08 -4.44
N GLU A 101 -9.32 2.87 -5.18
CA GLU A 101 -7.95 2.51 -5.57
C GLU A 101 -7.04 2.36 -4.35
N TYR A 102 -7.17 3.25 -3.37
CA TYR A 102 -6.46 3.15 -2.10
C TYR A 102 -6.81 1.86 -1.35
N GLU A 103 -8.11 1.56 -1.18
CA GLU A 103 -8.53 0.35 -0.48
C GLU A 103 -8.05 -0.92 -1.21
N LYS A 104 -8.13 -0.95 -2.55
CA LYS A 104 -7.57 -2.04 -3.35
C LYS A 104 -6.07 -2.21 -3.12
N SER A 105 -5.32 -1.12 -3.13
CA SER A 105 -3.88 -1.11 -2.85
C SER A 105 -3.59 -1.59 -1.42
N ARG A 106 -4.36 -1.10 -0.45
CA ARG A 106 -4.29 -1.47 0.96
C ARG A 106 -4.50 -2.97 1.15
N GLN A 107 -5.54 -3.54 0.56
CA GLN A 107 -5.80 -4.98 0.64
C GLN A 107 -4.72 -5.81 -0.06
N GLY A 108 -4.16 -5.32 -1.16
CA GLY A 108 -3.07 -5.98 -1.89
C GLY A 108 -1.74 -6.06 -1.11
N THR A 109 -1.57 -5.23 -0.08
CA THR A 109 -0.38 -5.21 0.78
C THR A 109 -0.61 -5.85 2.16
N LYS A 110 -1.85 -6.32 2.42
CA LYS A 110 -2.16 -6.97 3.70
C LYS A 110 -1.31 -8.22 3.91
N PRO A 111 -0.70 -8.43 5.09
CA PRO A 111 0.02 -9.65 5.40
C PRO A 111 -0.86 -10.88 5.21
N MET A 112 -0.26 -11.98 4.74
CA MET A 112 -0.97 -13.26 4.60
C MET A 112 -1.10 -13.94 5.96
N GLU A 113 -2.29 -14.45 6.25
CA GLU A 113 -2.52 -15.25 7.45
C GLU A 113 -1.70 -16.53 7.43
N PRO A 114 -1.23 -16.99 8.61
CA PRO A 114 -0.59 -18.29 8.74
C PRO A 114 -1.52 -19.40 8.22
N SER A 115 -0.96 -20.33 7.48
CA SER A 115 -1.73 -21.48 6.94
C SER A 115 -2.27 -22.39 8.03
N ARG A 116 -1.57 -22.47 9.16
CA ARG A 116 -1.95 -23.28 10.33
C ARG A 116 -2.70 -22.42 11.34
N LYS A 117 -3.98 -22.72 11.56
CA LYS A 117 -4.80 -21.99 12.54
C LYS A 117 -4.64 -22.53 13.95
N THR A 118 -4.42 -23.83 14.07
CA THR A 118 -4.25 -24.56 15.34
C THR A 118 -3.08 -25.51 15.23
N ALA A 119 -2.40 -25.74 16.34
CA ALA A 119 -1.38 -26.78 16.43
C ALA A 119 -2.01 -28.17 16.37
N LYS A 120 -1.30 -29.13 15.79
CA LYS A 120 -1.67 -30.56 15.88
C LYS A 120 -1.64 -31.02 17.34
N THR A 121 -2.59 -31.87 17.69
CA THR A 121 -2.61 -32.49 18.99
C THR A 121 -1.48 -33.51 19.12
N LYS A 122 -1.12 -33.86 20.35
CA LYS A 122 -0.14 -34.95 20.66
C LYS A 122 -0.49 -36.25 19.94
N GLU A 123 -1.76 -36.62 19.91
CA GLU A 123 -2.23 -37.82 19.25
C GLU A 123 -2.12 -37.81 17.73
N GLU A 124 -2.42 -36.64 17.11
CA GLU A 124 -2.25 -36.45 15.66
C GLU A 124 -0.79 -36.57 15.27
N ILE A 125 0.11 -35.93 16.03
CA ILE A 125 1.56 -35.98 15.79
C ILE A 125 2.05 -37.44 15.95
N ARG A 126 1.65 -38.13 17.03
CA ARG A 126 1.99 -39.52 17.26
C ARG A 126 1.58 -40.42 16.09
N LYS A 127 0.33 -40.34 15.68
CA LYS A 127 -0.21 -41.10 14.56
C LYS A 127 0.56 -40.87 13.27
N GLU A 128 0.85 -39.60 12.97
CA GLU A 128 1.60 -39.18 11.77
C GLU A 128 3.03 -39.77 11.82
N LYS A 129 3.73 -39.58 12.94
CA LYS A 129 5.11 -40.04 13.09
C LYS A 129 5.24 -41.57 13.08
N ILE A 130 4.30 -42.28 13.68
CA ILE A 130 4.23 -43.76 13.58
C ILE A 130 4.06 -44.18 12.12
N ALA A 131 3.10 -43.59 11.40
CA ALA A 131 2.84 -43.96 10.01
C ALA A 131 4.04 -43.67 9.09
N GLU A 132 4.68 -42.50 9.25
CA GLU A 132 5.89 -42.12 8.51
C GLU A 132 7.02 -43.13 8.75
N LEU A 133 7.26 -43.50 10.01
CA LEU A 133 8.35 -44.37 10.39
C LEU A 133 8.10 -45.82 9.99
N GLU A 134 6.87 -46.33 10.15
CA GLU A 134 6.46 -47.67 9.68
C GLU A 134 6.64 -47.81 8.18
N LYS A 135 6.27 -46.75 7.40
CA LYS A 135 6.52 -46.73 5.95
C LYS A 135 8.01 -46.78 5.64
N SER A 136 8.81 -45.94 6.31
CA SER A 136 10.27 -45.90 6.12
C SER A 136 10.92 -47.27 6.42
N ILE A 137 10.57 -47.87 7.54
CA ILE A 137 11.07 -49.20 7.92
C ILE A 137 10.72 -50.25 6.84
N LYS A 138 9.46 -50.28 6.41
CA LYS A 138 9.00 -51.22 5.36
C LYS A 138 9.74 -51.03 4.06
N ASP A 139 10.00 -49.81 3.65
CA ASP A 139 10.72 -49.52 2.42
C ASP A 139 12.19 -49.93 2.50
N VAL A 140 12.85 -49.74 3.66
CA VAL A 140 14.21 -50.23 3.90
C VAL A 140 14.25 -51.72 3.91
N GLU A 141 13.36 -52.40 4.65
CA GLU A 141 13.29 -53.86 4.72
C GLU A 141 13.06 -54.49 3.35
N LYS A 142 12.18 -53.94 2.54
CA LYS A 142 11.89 -54.40 1.18
C LYS A 142 13.11 -54.33 0.27
N ASN A 143 13.93 -53.28 0.39
CA ASN A 143 15.11 -53.08 -0.43
C ASN A 143 16.38 -53.74 0.14
N MET A 144 16.38 -54.15 1.40
CA MET A 144 17.52 -54.76 2.09
C MET A 144 18.14 -55.94 1.32
N PRO A 145 17.36 -56.86 0.69
CA PRO A 145 17.95 -58.00 -0.05
C PRO A 145 18.82 -57.55 -1.24
N SER A 146 18.51 -56.43 -1.87
CA SER A 146 19.22 -55.88 -3.05
C SER A 146 20.48 -55.07 -2.71
N PHE A 147 20.74 -54.79 -1.46
CA PHE A 147 21.89 -53.98 -1.03
C PHE A 147 23.18 -54.82 -1.03
N THR A 148 24.31 -54.17 -1.36
CA THR A 148 25.62 -54.81 -1.21
C THR A 148 25.97 -55.05 0.26
N PRO A 149 26.91 -55.97 0.56
CA PRO A 149 27.31 -56.24 1.96
C PRO A 149 27.76 -54.99 2.72
N GLU A 150 28.44 -54.05 2.02
CA GLU A 150 28.90 -52.78 2.61
C GLU A 150 27.72 -51.88 2.99
N VAL A 151 26.71 -51.79 2.11
CA VAL A 151 25.49 -51.02 2.36
C VAL A 151 24.66 -51.63 3.48
N LYS A 152 24.50 -52.95 3.51
CA LYS A 152 23.78 -53.68 4.59
C LYS A 152 24.38 -53.38 5.96
N LYS A 153 25.74 -53.39 6.06
CA LYS A 153 26.44 -53.11 7.31
C LYS A 153 26.11 -51.74 7.90
N VAL A 154 25.75 -50.75 7.04
CA VAL A 154 25.36 -49.41 7.49
C VAL A 154 23.84 -49.32 7.73
N MET A 155 23.05 -50.02 6.90
CA MET A 155 21.58 -49.92 6.95
C MET A 155 20.97 -50.76 8.11
N GLU A 156 21.57 -51.87 8.49
CA GLU A 156 21.09 -52.72 9.61
C GLU A 156 21.03 -51.97 10.96
N PRO A 157 22.10 -51.25 11.41
CA PRO A 157 22.02 -50.45 12.63
C PRO A 157 21.01 -49.30 12.53
N LEU A 158 20.89 -48.67 11.34
CA LEU A 158 19.90 -47.62 11.11
C LEU A 158 18.47 -48.16 11.24
N LEU A 159 18.18 -49.31 10.63
CA LEU A 159 16.89 -50.00 10.73
C LEU A 159 16.54 -50.33 12.17
N GLU A 160 17.51 -50.83 12.94
CA GLU A 160 17.29 -51.14 14.38
C GLU A 160 16.98 -49.84 15.16
N THR A 161 17.72 -48.76 14.89
CA THR A 161 17.43 -47.45 15.49
C THR A 161 16.02 -47.00 15.17
N GLN A 162 15.59 -47.10 13.90
CA GLN A 162 14.23 -46.75 13.49
C GLN A 162 13.17 -47.60 14.21
N LYS A 163 13.40 -48.91 14.36
CA LYS A 163 12.51 -49.79 15.10
C LYS A 163 12.40 -49.42 16.59
N ASN A 164 13.50 -49.03 17.21
CA ASN A 164 13.50 -48.57 18.60
C ASN A 164 12.79 -47.21 18.75
N THR A 165 12.99 -46.28 17.82
CA THR A 165 12.24 -45.03 17.76
C THR A 165 10.74 -45.27 17.55
N LEU A 166 10.36 -46.24 16.73
CA LEU A 166 8.96 -46.61 16.54
C LEU A 166 8.31 -47.17 17.84
N LYS A 167 9.06 -47.95 18.65
CA LYS A 167 8.57 -48.37 19.95
C LYS A 167 8.33 -47.18 20.88
N ASP A 168 9.26 -46.24 20.93
CA ASP A 168 9.08 -45.02 21.72
C ASP A 168 7.86 -44.20 21.26
N TYR A 169 7.67 -43.98 19.96
CA TYR A 169 6.50 -43.27 19.45
C TYR A 169 5.17 -43.96 19.77
N LYS A 170 5.16 -45.31 19.89
CA LYS A 170 3.98 -46.06 20.29
C LYS A 170 3.71 -45.99 21.80
N ASP A 171 4.67 -45.56 22.60
CA ASP A 171 4.47 -45.36 24.04
C ASP A 171 3.58 -44.13 24.27
N PRO A 172 2.45 -44.27 25.01
CA PRO A 172 1.60 -43.12 25.39
C PRO A 172 2.36 -42.04 26.15
N ASN A 173 3.44 -42.38 26.83
CA ASN A 173 4.25 -41.50 27.66
C ASN A 173 5.54 -41.04 26.96
N SER A 174 5.67 -41.24 25.64
CA SER A 174 6.85 -40.80 24.89
C SER A 174 7.15 -39.33 25.12
N GLU A 175 8.32 -39.04 25.69
CA GLU A 175 8.81 -37.68 25.91
C GLU A 175 9.12 -37.00 24.57
N MET A 176 9.55 -37.77 23.57
CA MET A 176 9.85 -37.25 22.25
C MET A 176 8.58 -36.72 21.54
N ILE A 177 7.48 -37.44 21.62
CA ILE A 177 6.17 -37.00 21.09
C ILE A 177 5.67 -35.79 21.87
N GLU A 178 5.89 -35.73 23.18
CA GLU A 178 5.55 -34.56 24.01
C GLU A 178 6.33 -33.31 23.56
N MET A 179 7.65 -33.46 23.41
CA MET A 179 8.50 -32.34 22.91
C MET A 179 8.07 -31.87 21.50
N MET A 180 7.74 -32.81 20.60
CA MET A 180 7.23 -32.47 19.26
C MET A 180 5.92 -31.71 19.33
N ALA A 181 5.00 -32.12 20.22
CA ALA A 181 3.72 -31.40 20.39
C ALA A 181 3.90 -30.00 20.96
N GLN A 182 4.80 -29.84 21.93
CA GLN A 182 5.15 -28.52 22.46
C GLN A 182 5.81 -27.64 21.39
N GLY A 183 6.74 -28.18 20.61
CA GLY A 183 7.39 -27.50 19.51
C GLY A 183 6.39 -27.04 18.43
N GLU A 184 5.45 -27.91 18.06
CA GLU A 184 4.37 -27.57 17.12
C GLU A 184 3.49 -26.44 17.64
N LYS A 185 3.08 -26.50 18.91
CA LYS A 185 2.31 -25.46 19.58
C LYS A 185 3.05 -24.13 19.57
N MET A 186 4.32 -24.11 20.00
CA MET A 186 5.15 -22.91 20.01
C MET A 186 5.34 -22.34 18.60
N SER A 187 5.51 -23.20 17.59
CA SER A 187 5.65 -22.77 16.19
C SER A 187 4.40 -22.05 15.72
N VAL A 188 3.22 -22.61 15.94
CA VAL A 188 1.94 -21.98 15.54
C VAL A 188 1.69 -20.69 16.30
N GLU A 189 1.96 -20.64 17.60
CA GLU A 189 1.84 -19.43 18.42
C GLU A 189 2.77 -18.32 17.92
N ASN A 190 4.01 -18.65 17.57
CA ASN A 190 4.97 -17.68 17.01
C ASN A 190 4.56 -17.19 15.62
N ASP A 191 4.04 -18.04 14.74
CA ASP A 191 3.52 -17.65 13.42
C ASP A 191 2.39 -16.62 13.58
N TRP A 192 1.45 -16.86 14.50
CA TRP A 192 0.35 -15.94 14.76
C TRP A 192 0.82 -14.63 15.44
N LYS A 193 1.76 -14.72 16.36
CA LYS A 193 2.34 -13.54 16.99
C LYS A 193 3.01 -12.66 15.93
N TYR A 194 3.84 -13.24 15.08
CA TYR A 194 4.50 -12.52 13.99
C TYR A 194 3.48 -11.90 13.03
N TYR A 195 2.46 -12.66 12.62
CA TYR A 195 1.39 -12.15 11.77
C TYR A 195 0.69 -10.93 12.38
N ASN A 196 0.31 -11.01 13.65
CA ASN A 196 -0.35 -9.91 14.35
C ASN A 196 0.53 -8.66 14.44
N GLU A 197 1.83 -8.82 14.64
CA GLU A 197 2.79 -7.72 14.60
C GLU A 197 2.88 -7.09 13.20
N GLN A 198 2.87 -7.90 12.14
CA GLN A 198 2.87 -7.41 10.77
C GLN A 198 1.55 -6.71 10.42
N VAL A 199 0.41 -7.23 10.86
CA VAL A 199 -0.91 -6.59 10.68
C VAL A 199 -0.93 -5.23 11.35
N LYS A 200 -0.43 -5.14 12.60
CA LYS A 200 -0.36 -3.85 13.30
C LYS A 200 0.46 -2.81 12.53
N LYS A 201 1.65 -3.19 12.06
CA LYS A 201 2.50 -2.31 11.23
C LYS A 201 1.81 -1.91 9.93
N TRP A 202 1.12 -2.85 9.30
CA TRP A 202 0.35 -2.61 8.09
C TRP A 202 -0.82 -1.64 8.33
N GLU A 203 -1.56 -1.76 9.42
CA GLU A 203 -2.63 -0.83 9.80
C GLU A 203 -2.09 0.58 10.10
N GLU A 204 -0.91 0.66 10.72
CA GLU A 204 -0.22 1.93 10.93
C GLU A 204 0.23 2.55 9.60
N GLU A 205 0.75 1.77 8.67
CA GLU A 205 1.23 2.26 7.36
C GLU A 205 0.07 2.55 6.40
N TYR A 206 -0.93 1.70 6.40
CA TYR A 206 -2.13 1.78 5.55
C TYR A 206 -3.41 1.87 6.41
N PRO A 207 -3.69 3.03 7.02
CA PRO A 207 -4.86 3.19 7.88
C PRO A 207 -6.16 2.97 7.11
N ALA A 208 -7.20 2.44 7.77
CA ALA A 208 -8.50 2.20 7.13
C ALA A 208 -9.15 3.51 6.61
N ASN A 209 -8.88 4.63 7.26
CA ASN A 209 -9.33 5.94 6.79
C ASN A 209 -8.34 6.51 5.77
N ALA A 210 -8.76 6.59 4.51
CA ALA A 210 -7.97 7.15 3.42
C ALA A 210 -7.50 8.61 3.69
N ASN A 211 -8.30 9.41 4.40
CA ASN A 211 -7.91 10.78 4.75
C ASN A 211 -6.67 10.83 5.66
N VAL A 212 -6.56 9.89 6.60
CA VAL A 212 -5.37 9.77 7.46
C VAL A 212 -4.13 9.44 6.63
N PHE A 213 -4.28 8.52 5.67
CA PHE A 213 -3.20 8.18 4.74
C PHE A 213 -2.79 9.39 3.89
N VAL A 214 -3.75 10.06 3.26
CA VAL A 214 -3.52 11.26 2.44
C VAL A 214 -2.83 12.36 3.26
N LYS A 215 -3.33 12.64 4.47
CA LYS A 215 -2.73 13.61 5.39
C LYS A 215 -1.25 13.33 5.65
N ARG A 216 -0.90 12.06 5.86
CA ARG A 216 0.51 11.64 6.05
C ARG A 216 1.35 11.93 4.82
N ARG A 217 0.84 11.62 3.61
CA ARG A 217 1.56 11.89 2.35
C ARG A 217 1.78 13.40 2.11
N LEU A 218 0.78 14.20 2.43
CA LEU A 218 0.89 15.66 2.38
C LEU A 218 1.89 16.21 3.39
N GLN A 219 1.94 15.64 4.60
CA GLN A 219 2.92 16.01 5.61
C GLN A 219 4.34 15.67 5.18
N GLN A 220 4.56 14.48 4.60
CA GLN A 220 5.86 14.09 4.03
C GLN A 220 6.35 15.08 2.98
N TYR A 221 5.46 15.59 2.13
CA TYR A 221 5.81 16.66 1.19
C TYR A 221 6.25 17.93 1.91
N LEU A 222 5.50 18.40 2.92
CA LEU A 222 5.87 19.58 3.69
C LEU A 222 7.21 19.43 4.40
N ASP A 223 7.49 18.25 4.93
CA ASP A 223 8.76 17.94 5.60
C ASP A 223 9.93 18.03 4.61
N ILE A 224 9.76 17.50 3.40
CA ILE A 224 10.77 17.63 2.34
C ILE A 224 10.98 19.10 1.98
N VAL A 225 9.91 19.84 1.66
CA VAL A 225 9.98 21.27 1.26
C VAL A 225 10.66 22.11 2.33
N GLY A 226 10.41 21.81 3.61
CA GLY A 226 11.01 22.52 4.74
C GLY A 226 12.54 22.41 4.82
N THR A 227 13.13 21.40 4.15
CA THR A 227 14.58 21.16 4.13
C THR A 227 15.26 21.64 2.84
N VAL A 228 14.49 22.11 1.83
CA VAL A 228 15.05 22.47 0.53
C VAL A 228 15.65 23.86 0.58
N ASP A 229 16.93 23.95 0.25
CA ASP A 229 17.61 25.21 0.03
C ASP A 229 17.45 25.65 -1.44
N PHE A 230 16.47 26.51 -1.69
CA PHE A 230 16.21 27.05 -3.04
C PHE A 230 17.26 28.06 -3.52
N SER A 231 18.18 28.50 -2.66
CA SER A 231 19.32 29.35 -3.03
C SER A 231 20.55 28.56 -3.48
N ALA A 232 20.50 27.21 -3.38
CA ALA A 232 21.58 26.33 -3.76
C ALA A 232 21.99 26.53 -5.21
N ALA A 233 23.26 26.87 -5.43
CA ALA A 233 23.79 27.14 -6.77
C ALA A 233 24.13 25.87 -7.54
N LEU A 234 23.88 25.90 -8.86
CA LEU A 234 24.25 24.86 -9.80
C LEU A 234 25.41 25.31 -10.69
N LYS A 235 26.29 24.37 -11.04
CA LYS A 235 27.34 24.56 -12.05
C LYS A 235 27.19 23.54 -13.19
N ASP A 236 27.64 23.89 -14.38
CA ASP A 236 27.70 22.94 -15.48
C ASP A 236 28.97 22.08 -15.35
N VAL A 237 28.80 20.78 -15.47
CA VAL A 237 29.89 19.81 -15.50
C VAL A 237 29.61 18.84 -16.66
N ASN A 238 30.29 19.02 -17.77
CA ASN A 238 30.11 18.19 -18.98
C ASN A 238 28.65 18.15 -19.48
N GLY A 239 28.00 19.31 -19.57
CA GLY A 239 26.61 19.45 -20.01
C GLY A 239 25.56 18.99 -18.98
N LYS A 240 25.97 18.67 -17.76
CA LYS A 240 25.06 18.27 -16.66
C LYS A 240 25.10 19.30 -15.55
N LYS A 241 23.93 19.77 -15.12
CA LYS A 241 23.81 20.64 -13.95
C LYS A 241 24.07 19.86 -12.67
N LYS A 242 25.11 20.23 -11.92
CA LYS A 242 25.46 19.70 -10.60
C LYS A 242 25.44 20.80 -9.56
N PHE A 243 25.15 20.43 -8.32
CA PHE A 243 25.22 21.39 -7.22
C PHE A 243 26.69 21.83 -6.99
N VAL A 244 26.87 23.12 -6.68
CA VAL A 244 28.18 23.63 -6.26
C VAL A 244 28.59 23.00 -4.93
N ASN A 245 27.65 22.95 -3.98
CA ASN A 245 27.83 22.20 -2.75
C ASN A 245 27.57 20.70 -3.01
N ALA A 246 28.66 19.90 -2.98
CA ALA A 246 28.62 18.47 -3.27
C ALA A 246 27.66 17.69 -2.33
N ALA A 247 27.40 18.16 -1.10
CA ALA A 247 26.48 17.53 -0.16
C ALA A 247 25.05 17.43 -0.70
N TYR A 248 24.64 18.35 -1.58
CA TYR A 248 23.29 18.31 -2.20
C TYR A 248 23.17 17.23 -3.28
N GLU A 249 24.27 16.70 -3.82
CA GLU A 249 24.22 15.55 -4.73
C GLU A 249 23.79 14.26 -4.04
N TYR A 250 23.93 14.17 -2.73
CA TYR A 250 23.52 13.02 -1.92
C TYR A 250 22.09 13.15 -1.34
N LYS A 251 21.42 14.28 -1.58
CA LYS A 251 20.01 14.46 -1.15
C LYS A 251 19.08 13.49 -1.86
N PRO A 252 17.98 13.04 -1.19
CA PRO A 252 16.99 12.16 -1.79
C PRO A 252 16.44 12.67 -3.13
N ALA A 253 15.98 11.76 -3.96
CA ALA A 253 15.45 12.09 -5.28
C ALA A 253 14.30 13.12 -5.20
N ASP A 254 13.40 12.99 -4.22
CA ASP A 254 12.24 13.88 -4.08
C ASP A 254 12.65 15.27 -3.61
N TRP A 255 13.67 15.39 -2.75
CA TRP A 255 14.27 16.69 -2.42
C TRP A 255 14.77 17.40 -3.67
N LYS A 256 15.47 16.68 -4.57
CA LYS A 256 15.96 17.23 -5.85
C LYS A 256 14.83 17.58 -6.81
N LYS A 257 13.72 16.84 -6.81
CA LYS A 257 12.53 17.16 -7.61
C LYS A 257 11.86 18.44 -7.11
N VAL A 258 11.69 18.60 -5.80
CA VAL A 258 11.16 19.80 -5.17
C VAL A 258 12.07 21.01 -5.48
N TYR A 259 13.38 20.88 -5.33
CA TYR A 259 14.33 21.93 -5.70
C TYR A 259 14.19 22.34 -7.18
N ARG A 260 14.10 21.37 -8.10
CA ARG A 260 13.97 21.63 -9.55
C ARG A 260 12.63 22.24 -9.96
N ALA A 261 11.56 21.95 -9.22
CA ALA A 261 10.27 22.62 -9.40
C ALA A 261 10.39 24.16 -9.18
N GLY A 262 11.32 24.55 -8.30
CA GLY A 262 11.66 25.92 -8.03
C GLY A 262 10.86 26.55 -6.89
N LYS A 263 11.39 27.64 -6.35
CA LYS A 263 10.78 28.35 -5.21
C LYS A 263 9.36 28.83 -5.52
N GLU A 264 9.13 29.37 -6.71
CA GLU A 264 7.84 29.89 -7.16
C GLU A 264 6.70 28.86 -7.05
N VAL A 265 6.95 27.61 -7.49
CA VAL A 265 5.99 26.50 -7.37
C VAL A 265 5.74 26.14 -5.91
N ASN A 266 6.79 26.08 -5.11
CA ASN A 266 6.69 25.67 -3.71
C ASN A 266 6.08 26.76 -2.81
N ASP A 267 6.23 28.02 -3.14
CA ASP A 267 5.56 29.12 -2.46
C ASP A 267 4.02 29.07 -2.60
N VAL A 268 3.52 28.49 -3.71
CA VAL A 268 2.09 28.21 -3.90
C VAL A 268 1.69 26.88 -3.26
N ALA A 269 2.51 25.84 -3.45
CA ALA A 269 2.16 24.49 -3.01
C ALA A 269 2.15 24.35 -1.49
N LYS A 270 3.10 24.94 -0.78
CA LYS A 270 3.20 24.84 0.68
C LYS A 270 1.96 25.34 1.42
N PRO A 271 1.45 26.56 1.20
CA PRO A 271 0.23 27.03 1.86
C PRO A 271 -1.01 26.24 1.41
N PHE A 272 -1.10 25.86 0.13
CA PHE A 272 -2.21 25.03 -0.37
C PHE A 272 -2.28 23.69 0.36
N VAL A 273 -1.16 22.97 0.44
CA VAL A 273 -1.06 21.66 1.12
C VAL A 273 -1.33 21.80 2.61
N SER A 274 -0.80 22.86 3.26
CA SER A 274 -1.07 23.12 4.68
C SER A 274 -2.56 23.39 4.94
N GLY A 275 -3.24 24.11 4.04
CA GLY A 275 -4.69 24.30 4.10
C GLY A 275 -5.46 22.98 3.92
N TRP A 276 -5.07 22.19 2.93
CA TRP A 276 -5.71 20.89 2.66
C TRP A 276 -5.58 19.92 3.85
N ILE A 277 -4.40 19.84 4.49
CA ILE A 277 -4.22 19.02 5.70
C ILE A 277 -5.21 19.37 6.81
N LYS A 278 -5.54 20.67 6.98
CA LYS A 278 -6.52 21.10 7.98
C LYS A 278 -7.95 20.68 7.66
N GLU A 279 -8.27 20.48 6.40
CA GLU A 279 -9.58 20.01 5.97
C GLU A 279 -9.76 18.49 6.07
N LEU A 280 -8.66 17.74 6.13
CA LEU A 280 -8.66 16.27 6.30
C LEU A 280 -8.72 15.91 7.80
N GLN A 281 -9.84 16.23 8.42
CA GLN A 281 -10.10 15.87 9.81
C GLN A 281 -10.75 14.49 9.89
#